data_cd8e33b2172e8d7ba91c87e12dd04bdc
#
_entry.id   cd8e33b2172e8d7ba91c87e12dd04bdc
#
_cell.length_a   1.000
_cell.length_b   1.000
_cell.length_c   1.000
_cell.angle_alpha   90.00
_cell.angle_beta   90.00
_cell.angle_gamma   90.00
#
_symmetry.space_group_name_H-M   'P 1'
#
loop_
_entity.id
_entity.type
_entity.pdbx_description
1 polymer ?
#
loop_
_entity_poly.entity_id
_entity_poly.type
_entity_poly.pdbx_seq_one_letter_code
_entity_poly.pdbx_strand_id
1 'polypeptide(L)'
;MKLRLGLVGVGGAWENRHRPALRALSDRFEVRAICEPVARRAEIAARDFSCDTVDGFRALAAREDVDAVIVLSGQWFGALPILAACDAGKAVYCAAALDFDPDQAREIRDRIEKSGVAFMAEFPRRQAPATLRLKELIATRLGAPRLMFCHQRVPAEARKGPATGDAVSRTHDLVELVDWCRYVAGYEPTSVLGLTHVKEGEPKEIDYEMMSLDFSGETPGTKITAQISSGRYMPACWPEAVSFRPPAALQVACEDGVAFIDLPSTLIWFDHAGRHMESLETERPVGEQMLSHFYRSVTSLVRSTGGLEDAYRAMRIVQQAHRSHAEGCRIKLDFS
;
A
#
# COMPACT_ATOMS: atom_id res chain seq x y z
N MET A 1 8.11 1.08 27.65
CA MET A 1 6.66 0.72 27.68
C MET A 1 6.37 -0.14 26.45
N LYS A 2 5.76 -1.30 26.60
CA LYS A 2 5.28 -2.07 25.44
C LYS A 2 3.91 -1.57 25.04
N LEU A 3 3.67 -1.46 23.73
CA LEU A 3 2.38 -1.14 23.17
C LEU A 3 1.56 -2.43 23.02
N ARG A 4 0.39 -2.50 23.64
CA ARG A 4 -0.48 -3.67 23.62
C ARG A 4 -1.39 -3.63 22.40
N LEU A 5 -1.34 -4.67 21.57
CA LEU A 5 -1.94 -4.70 20.26
C LEU A 5 -3.16 -5.63 20.18
N GLY A 6 -4.21 -5.16 19.51
CA GLY A 6 -5.26 -5.98 18.93
C GLY A 6 -5.06 -6.13 17.44
N LEU A 7 -5.08 -7.34 16.90
CA LEU A 7 -4.95 -7.61 15.47
C LEU A 7 -6.32 -7.90 14.86
N VAL A 8 -6.64 -7.28 13.73
CA VAL A 8 -7.89 -7.52 12.97
C VAL A 8 -7.56 -8.01 11.58
N GLY A 9 -7.94 -9.24 11.29
CA GLY A 9 -7.65 -9.97 10.07
C GLY A 9 -6.19 -10.44 9.99
N VAL A 10 -5.98 -11.58 9.35
CA VAL A 10 -4.66 -12.11 9.02
C VAL A 10 -4.51 -12.02 7.51
N GLY A 11 -3.96 -10.91 7.04
CA GLY A 11 -3.85 -10.55 5.62
C GLY A 11 -2.81 -11.35 4.84
N GLY A 12 -2.71 -11.10 3.54
CA GLY A 12 -1.77 -11.79 2.64
C GLY A 12 -0.30 -11.59 2.98
N ALA A 13 0.05 -10.45 3.60
CA ALA A 13 1.42 -10.15 4.03
C ALA A 13 1.75 -10.65 5.45
N TRP A 14 0.86 -11.42 6.09
CA TRP A 14 1.04 -11.90 7.45
C TRP A 14 2.34 -12.70 7.63
N GLU A 15 2.53 -13.77 6.84
CA GLU A 15 3.66 -14.67 6.99
C GLU A 15 5.00 -14.01 6.64
N ASN A 16 5.01 -13.16 5.64
CA ASN A 16 6.25 -12.62 5.06
C ASN A 16 6.64 -11.25 5.64
N ARG A 17 5.73 -10.54 6.32
CA ARG A 17 5.99 -9.17 6.79
C ARG A 17 5.58 -8.93 8.22
N HIS A 18 4.28 -9.08 8.55
CA HIS A 18 3.77 -8.62 9.85
C HIS A 18 4.14 -9.53 11.00
N ARG A 19 3.98 -10.85 10.82
CA ARG A 19 4.31 -11.84 11.85
C ARG A 19 5.79 -11.81 12.24
N PRO A 20 6.76 -11.89 11.30
CA PRO A 20 8.17 -11.80 11.66
C PRO A 20 8.54 -10.46 12.28
N ALA A 21 7.98 -9.34 11.80
CA ALA A 21 8.24 -8.02 12.33
C ALA A 21 7.73 -7.85 13.77
N LEU A 22 6.51 -8.33 14.08
CA LEU A 22 5.97 -8.32 15.45
C LEU A 22 6.80 -9.18 16.41
N ARG A 23 7.34 -10.31 15.94
CA ARG A 23 8.25 -11.14 16.75
C ARG A 23 9.59 -10.45 17.00
N ALA A 24 10.18 -9.87 15.97
CA ALA A 24 11.45 -9.14 16.10
C ALA A 24 11.34 -7.93 17.03
N LEU A 25 10.18 -7.28 17.06
CA LEU A 25 9.91 -6.11 17.88
C LEU A 25 9.14 -6.45 19.19
N SER A 26 9.30 -7.65 19.72
CA SER A 26 8.65 -8.11 20.95
C SER A 26 9.04 -7.33 22.21
N ASP A 27 10.11 -6.55 22.15
CA ASP A 27 10.51 -5.58 23.16
C ASP A 27 9.59 -4.35 23.20
N ARG A 28 8.95 -4.00 22.08
CA ARG A 28 8.10 -2.82 21.88
C ARG A 28 6.61 -3.15 21.82
N PHE A 29 6.27 -4.32 21.27
CA PHE A 29 4.89 -4.74 21.03
C PHE A 29 4.54 -6.00 21.79
N GLU A 30 3.28 -6.07 22.23
CA GLU A 30 2.69 -7.24 22.85
C GLU A 30 1.30 -7.47 22.23
N VAL A 31 1.12 -8.58 21.52
CA VAL A 31 -0.19 -8.94 20.96
C VAL A 31 -1.06 -9.51 22.05
N ARG A 32 -2.21 -8.88 22.31
CA ARG A 32 -3.17 -9.26 23.37
C ARG A 32 -4.37 -10.03 22.84
N ALA A 33 -4.83 -9.68 21.64
CA ALA A 33 -6.01 -10.28 21.07
C ALA A 33 -5.96 -10.30 19.54
N ILE A 34 -6.60 -11.31 18.94
CA ILE A 34 -6.75 -11.46 17.50
C ILE A 34 -8.21 -11.67 17.16
N CYS A 35 -8.73 -10.86 16.23
CA CYS A 35 -10.02 -11.01 15.60
C CYS A 35 -9.82 -11.43 14.13
N GLU A 36 -10.05 -12.69 13.82
CA GLU A 36 -9.95 -13.25 12.48
C GLU A 36 -11.18 -14.13 12.19
N PRO A 37 -11.93 -13.89 11.10
CA PRO A 37 -13.17 -14.64 10.81
C PRO A 37 -12.97 -16.15 10.59
N VAL A 38 -11.77 -16.54 10.11
CA VAL A 38 -11.47 -17.96 9.91
C VAL A 38 -10.86 -18.53 11.20
N ALA A 39 -11.66 -19.24 11.99
CA ALA A 39 -11.29 -19.76 13.31
C ALA A 39 -9.92 -20.45 13.36
N ARG A 40 -9.63 -21.32 12.39
CA ARG A 40 -8.33 -22.00 12.33
C ARG A 40 -7.15 -21.04 12.17
N ARG A 41 -7.29 -19.95 11.39
CA ARG A 41 -6.26 -18.92 11.23
C ARG A 41 -6.10 -18.11 12.51
N ALA A 42 -7.22 -17.78 13.17
CA ALA A 42 -7.22 -17.12 14.46
C ALA A 42 -6.44 -17.92 15.51
N GLU A 43 -6.74 -19.21 15.64
CA GLU A 43 -6.08 -20.10 16.60
C GLU A 43 -4.59 -20.27 16.35
N ILE A 44 -4.16 -20.38 15.08
CA ILE A 44 -2.74 -20.49 14.74
C ILE A 44 -2.02 -19.21 15.13
N ALA A 45 -2.55 -18.05 14.73
CA ALA A 45 -1.94 -16.77 15.02
C ALA A 45 -1.94 -16.46 16.54
N ALA A 46 -3.00 -16.81 17.26
CA ALA A 46 -3.10 -16.64 18.72
C ALA A 46 -2.05 -17.49 19.48
N ARG A 47 -1.81 -18.73 19.04
CA ARG A 47 -0.75 -19.59 19.63
C ARG A 47 0.63 -18.98 19.42
N ASP A 48 0.89 -18.38 18.26
CA ASP A 48 2.18 -17.76 17.93
C ASP A 48 2.56 -16.62 18.87
N PHE A 49 1.57 -15.91 19.40
CA PHE A 49 1.75 -14.76 20.29
C PHE A 49 1.26 -15.01 21.72
N SER A 50 0.77 -16.21 22.03
CA SER A 50 0.19 -16.55 23.34
C SER A 50 -0.88 -15.56 23.80
N CYS A 51 -1.82 -15.23 22.89
CA CYS A 51 -2.86 -14.23 23.10
C CYS A 51 -4.27 -14.80 22.90
N ASP A 52 -5.28 -14.00 23.21
CA ASP A 52 -6.69 -14.40 23.07
C ASP A 52 -7.19 -14.32 21.63
N THR A 53 -8.19 -15.14 21.29
CA THR A 53 -9.04 -14.94 20.12
C THR A 53 -10.33 -14.23 20.53
N VAL A 54 -10.81 -13.30 19.68
CA VAL A 54 -12.02 -12.51 19.93
C VAL A 54 -12.92 -12.54 18.70
N ASP A 55 -14.21 -12.83 18.89
CA ASP A 55 -15.17 -13.03 17.81
C ASP A 55 -15.59 -11.75 17.05
N GLY A 56 -15.17 -10.58 17.52
CA GLY A 56 -15.55 -9.33 16.86
C GLY A 56 -14.58 -8.19 17.10
N PHE A 57 -14.37 -7.40 16.04
CA PHE A 57 -13.47 -6.24 16.10
C PHE A 57 -13.93 -5.16 17.11
N ARG A 58 -15.25 -5.03 17.37
CA ARG A 58 -15.76 -4.09 18.37
C ARG A 58 -15.38 -4.53 19.78
N ALA A 59 -15.52 -5.81 20.08
CA ALA A 59 -15.12 -6.38 21.37
C ALA A 59 -13.60 -6.24 21.56
N LEU A 60 -12.81 -6.45 20.50
CA LEU A 60 -11.37 -6.24 20.52
C LEU A 60 -11.00 -4.77 20.78
N ALA A 61 -11.63 -3.82 20.09
CA ALA A 61 -11.38 -2.39 20.25
C ALA A 61 -11.77 -1.87 21.66
N ALA A 62 -12.81 -2.46 22.26
CA ALA A 62 -13.30 -2.10 23.60
C ALA A 62 -12.42 -2.63 24.76
N ARG A 63 -11.44 -3.51 24.50
CA ARG A 63 -10.57 -4.08 25.55
C ARG A 63 -9.71 -3.01 26.21
N GLU A 64 -9.65 -3.01 27.52
CA GLU A 64 -8.80 -2.09 28.31
C GLU A 64 -7.32 -2.45 28.22
N ASP A 65 -7.00 -3.70 27.88
CA ASP A 65 -5.64 -4.19 27.72
C ASP A 65 -5.12 -4.08 26.28
N VAL A 66 -5.80 -3.33 25.42
CA VAL A 66 -5.38 -2.99 24.05
C VAL A 66 -5.18 -1.48 23.94
N ASP A 67 -4.00 -1.05 23.47
CA ASP A 67 -3.64 0.35 23.26
C ASP A 67 -3.78 0.77 21.78
N ALA A 68 -3.55 -0.18 20.86
CA ALA A 68 -3.61 0.07 19.43
C ALA A 68 -4.20 -1.12 18.67
N VAL A 69 -4.86 -0.83 17.57
CA VAL A 69 -5.45 -1.83 16.65
C VAL A 69 -4.67 -1.85 15.35
N ILE A 70 -4.22 -3.03 14.95
CA ILE A 70 -3.58 -3.27 13.65
C ILE A 70 -4.58 -3.95 12.74
N VAL A 71 -5.04 -3.25 11.69
CA VAL A 71 -5.96 -3.77 10.67
C VAL A 71 -5.12 -4.30 9.51
N LEU A 72 -5.00 -5.63 9.42
CA LEU A 72 -4.15 -6.31 8.44
C LEU A 72 -4.89 -6.72 7.17
N SER A 73 -6.23 -6.73 7.20
CA SER A 73 -7.06 -7.07 6.05
C SER A 73 -8.39 -6.33 6.13
N GLY A 74 -8.78 -5.66 5.05
CA GLY A 74 -10.09 -5.04 4.88
C GLY A 74 -11.16 -5.99 4.32
N GLN A 75 -10.78 -7.19 3.92
CA GLN A 75 -11.63 -8.11 3.15
C GLN A 75 -12.98 -8.42 3.78
N TRP A 76 -13.04 -8.57 5.12
CA TRP A 76 -14.25 -9.01 5.82
C TRP A 76 -15.05 -7.87 6.43
N PHE A 77 -14.37 -6.87 6.94
CA PHE A 77 -14.97 -5.83 7.77
C PHE A 77 -14.89 -4.43 7.16
N GLY A 78 -14.19 -4.28 6.03
CA GLY A 78 -13.94 -2.96 5.44
C GLY A 78 -13.31 -1.99 6.45
N ALA A 79 -13.85 -0.78 6.53
CA ALA A 79 -13.37 0.26 7.44
C ALA A 79 -13.87 0.14 8.89
N LEU A 80 -14.84 -0.73 9.18
CA LEU A 80 -15.49 -0.78 10.49
C LEU A 80 -14.51 -0.98 11.67
N PRO A 81 -13.45 -1.79 11.56
CA PRO A 81 -12.46 -1.92 12.61
C PRO A 81 -11.70 -0.62 12.90
N ILE A 82 -11.41 0.17 11.87
CA ILE A 82 -10.75 1.48 12.00
C ILE A 82 -11.65 2.43 12.80
N LEU A 83 -12.92 2.51 12.40
CA LEU A 83 -13.91 3.36 13.08
C LEU A 83 -14.12 2.95 14.53
N ALA A 84 -14.23 1.64 14.80
CA ALA A 84 -14.37 1.14 16.16
C ALA A 84 -13.13 1.44 17.03
N ALA A 85 -11.93 1.36 16.47
CA ALA A 85 -10.71 1.74 17.17
C ALA A 85 -10.67 3.24 17.46
N CYS A 86 -11.06 4.10 16.51
CA CYS A 86 -11.17 5.55 16.70
C CYS A 86 -12.17 5.90 17.79
N ASP A 87 -13.36 5.29 17.78
CA ASP A 87 -14.40 5.50 18.78
C ASP A 87 -13.96 5.06 20.20
N ALA A 88 -13.09 4.05 20.28
CA ALA A 88 -12.48 3.59 21.53
C ALA A 88 -11.19 4.34 21.91
N GLY A 89 -10.80 5.36 21.16
CA GLY A 89 -9.58 6.15 21.42
C GLY A 89 -8.27 5.35 21.22
N LYS A 90 -8.29 4.26 20.45
CA LYS A 90 -7.13 3.41 20.17
C LYS A 90 -6.38 3.89 18.94
N ALA A 91 -5.04 3.84 19.00
CA ALA A 91 -4.22 4.09 17.82
C ALA A 91 -4.46 3.04 16.73
N VAL A 92 -4.31 3.41 15.47
CA VAL A 92 -4.59 2.54 14.32
C VAL A 92 -3.39 2.41 13.39
N TYR A 93 -3.01 1.18 13.08
CA TYR A 93 -2.15 0.85 11.95
C TYR A 93 -2.98 0.13 10.88
N CYS A 94 -3.00 0.65 9.66
CA CYS A 94 -3.80 0.12 8.57
C CYS A 94 -2.91 -0.42 7.46
N ALA A 95 -2.81 -1.75 7.36
CA ALA A 95 -2.09 -2.45 6.30
C ALA A 95 -2.94 -2.66 5.04
N ALA A 96 -4.26 -2.62 5.18
CA ALA A 96 -5.19 -2.57 4.05
C ALA A 96 -5.45 -1.10 3.74
N ALA A 97 -4.90 -0.56 2.66
CA ALA A 97 -5.16 0.83 2.27
C ALA A 97 -6.65 1.19 2.41
N LEU A 98 -6.97 2.48 2.43
CA LEU A 98 -8.37 2.96 2.51
C LEU A 98 -9.17 2.58 1.25
N ASP A 99 -9.28 1.28 1.02
CA ASP A 99 -9.91 0.68 -0.15
C ASP A 99 -11.42 0.56 0.07
N PHE A 100 -12.08 1.71 0.10
CA PHE A 100 -13.50 1.83 0.37
C PHE A 100 -14.18 2.62 -0.74
N ASP A 101 -15.51 2.57 -0.72
CA ASP A 101 -16.32 3.49 -1.52
C ASP A 101 -15.88 4.95 -1.31
N PRO A 102 -15.86 5.80 -2.36
CA PRO A 102 -15.35 7.18 -2.29
C PRO A 102 -15.98 8.03 -1.19
N ASP A 103 -17.28 7.89 -1.01
CA ASP A 103 -18.01 8.67 0.00
C ASP A 103 -17.68 8.18 1.40
N GLN A 104 -17.57 6.86 1.57
CA GLN A 104 -17.11 6.25 2.82
C GLN A 104 -15.67 6.63 3.16
N ALA A 105 -14.79 6.68 2.19
CA ALA A 105 -13.39 7.03 2.42
C ALA A 105 -13.21 8.46 2.96
N ARG A 106 -14.01 9.41 2.47
CA ARG A 106 -14.03 10.78 3.00
C ARG A 106 -14.50 10.79 4.45
N GLU A 107 -15.61 10.12 4.74
CA GLU A 107 -16.14 10.02 6.10
C GLU A 107 -15.13 9.38 7.06
N ILE A 108 -14.46 8.31 6.62
CA ILE A 108 -13.45 7.62 7.43
C ILE A 108 -12.27 8.54 7.72
N ARG A 109 -11.74 9.24 6.70
CA ARG A 109 -10.67 10.22 6.87
C ARG A 109 -11.06 11.27 7.92
N ASP A 110 -12.22 11.88 7.73
CA ASP A 110 -12.71 12.94 8.62
C ASP A 110 -12.93 12.42 10.06
N ARG A 111 -13.37 11.18 10.23
CA ARG A 111 -13.53 10.56 11.56
C ARG A 111 -12.19 10.25 12.22
N ILE A 112 -11.20 9.74 11.47
CA ILE A 112 -9.84 9.52 11.99
C ILE A 112 -9.26 10.84 12.47
N GLU A 113 -9.34 11.91 11.66
CA GLU A 113 -8.85 13.24 12.01
C GLU A 113 -9.54 13.79 13.27
N LYS A 114 -10.87 13.71 13.32
CA LYS A 114 -11.67 14.18 14.48
C LYS A 114 -11.39 13.39 15.77
N SER A 115 -11.08 12.11 15.66
CA SER A 115 -10.79 11.27 16.83
C SER A 115 -9.50 11.65 17.54
N GLY A 116 -8.56 12.29 16.81
CA GLY A 116 -7.26 12.66 17.32
C GLY A 116 -6.37 11.48 17.73
N VAL A 117 -6.69 10.24 17.31
CA VAL A 117 -5.83 9.08 17.54
C VAL A 117 -4.63 9.08 16.60
N ALA A 118 -3.53 8.44 17.00
CA ALA A 118 -2.44 8.19 16.07
C ALA A 118 -2.91 7.18 15.00
N PHE A 119 -2.72 7.54 13.74
CA PHE A 119 -3.04 6.68 12.59
C PHE A 119 -1.82 6.54 11.68
N MET A 120 -1.60 5.35 11.15
CA MET A 120 -0.59 5.11 10.14
C MET A 120 -1.11 4.16 9.06
N ALA A 121 -1.09 4.62 7.80
CA ALA A 121 -1.27 3.75 6.64
C ALA A 121 0.06 3.10 6.24
N GLU A 122 -0.01 1.85 5.81
CA GLU A 122 1.14 1.07 5.37
C GLU A 122 1.44 1.32 3.89
N PHE A 123 2.65 1.81 3.59
CA PHE A 123 3.17 1.96 2.24
C PHE A 123 4.56 1.33 2.13
N PRO A 124 4.65 0.00 1.95
CA PRO A 124 5.92 -0.73 2.00
C PRO A 124 6.89 -0.31 0.90
N ARG A 125 6.39 0.06 -0.29
CA ARG A 125 7.21 0.48 -1.43
C ARG A 125 7.99 1.76 -1.15
N ARG A 126 7.43 2.69 -0.35
CA ARG A 126 8.14 3.92 0.07
C ARG A 126 9.35 3.63 0.95
N GLN A 127 9.25 2.58 1.79
CA GLN A 127 10.30 2.19 2.73
C GLN A 127 11.29 1.18 2.17
N ALA A 128 11.08 0.72 0.94
CA ALA A 128 12.00 -0.19 0.28
C ALA A 128 13.37 0.49 0.08
N PRO A 129 14.49 -0.19 0.39
CA PRO A 129 15.84 0.37 0.28
C PRO A 129 16.13 0.97 -1.09
N ALA A 130 15.72 0.26 -2.15
CA ALA A 130 15.90 0.74 -3.52
C ALA A 130 15.12 2.04 -3.79
N THR A 131 13.93 2.22 -3.20
CA THR A 131 13.16 3.47 -3.32
C THR A 131 13.83 4.63 -2.58
N LEU A 132 14.31 4.40 -1.35
CA LEU A 132 14.99 5.42 -0.57
C LEU A 132 16.28 5.87 -1.28
N ARG A 133 17.05 4.91 -1.80
CA ARG A 133 18.26 5.19 -2.57
C ARG A 133 17.95 5.93 -3.87
N LEU A 134 16.89 5.55 -4.60
CA LEU A 134 16.45 6.29 -5.78
C LEU A 134 16.14 7.76 -5.47
N LYS A 135 15.41 8.03 -4.36
CA LYS A 135 15.11 9.42 -3.93
C LYS A 135 16.38 10.22 -3.67
N GLU A 136 17.38 9.60 -3.05
CA GLU A 136 18.69 10.23 -2.84
C GLU A 136 19.38 10.52 -4.17
N LEU A 137 19.40 9.56 -5.11
CA LEU A 137 20.01 9.75 -6.43
C LEU A 137 19.30 10.83 -7.26
N ILE A 138 17.96 10.90 -7.19
CA ILE A 138 17.20 11.98 -7.84
C ILE A 138 17.64 13.34 -7.30
N ALA A 139 17.79 13.45 -5.98
CA ALA A 139 18.16 14.72 -5.34
C ALA A 139 19.61 15.14 -5.58
N THR A 140 20.52 14.18 -5.86
CA THR A 140 21.97 14.45 -5.86
C THR A 140 22.65 14.24 -7.21
N ARG A 141 22.07 13.44 -8.12
CA ARG A 141 22.79 12.97 -9.31
C ARG A 141 21.96 12.84 -10.58
N LEU A 142 20.72 12.34 -10.49
CA LEU A 142 19.91 12.03 -11.67
C LEU A 142 19.05 13.21 -12.13
N GLY A 143 18.90 14.25 -11.29
CA GLY A 143 18.01 15.37 -11.58
C GLY A 143 16.53 15.01 -11.46
N ALA A 144 15.65 15.92 -11.87
CA ALA A 144 14.21 15.76 -11.72
C ALA A 144 13.66 14.62 -12.58
N PRO A 145 12.70 13.80 -12.05
CA PRO A 145 11.98 12.82 -12.85
C PRO A 145 11.21 13.47 -13.99
N ARG A 146 11.15 12.79 -15.14
CA ARG A 146 10.38 13.23 -16.32
C ARG A 146 9.37 12.18 -16.76
N LEU A 147 9.78 10.92 -16.81
CA LEU A 147 8.93 9.79 -17.17
C LEU A 147 9.07 8.67 -16.15
N MET A 148 7.97 8.09 -15.74
CA MET A 148 7.93 6.93 -14.85
C MET A 148 7.09 5.82 -15.47
N PHE A 149 7.57 4.58 -15.37
CA PHE A 149 6.85 3.38 -15.80
C PHE A 149 6.82 2.44 -14.60
N CYS A 150 5.63 2.23 -14.05
CA CYS A 150 5.40 1.39 -12.89
C CYS A 150 4.54 0.19 -13.29
N HIS A 151 5.08 -1.02 -13.14
CA HIS A 151 4.43 -2.22 -13.63
C HIS A 151 4.34 -3.28 -12.53
N GLN A 152 3.16 -3.89 -12.42
CA GLN A 152 2.95 -5.06 -11.60
C GLN A 152 2.33 -6.18 -12.44
N ARG A 153 2.98 -7.33 -12.45
CA ARG A 153 2.48 -8.55 -13.08
C ARG A 153 2.22 -9.58 -11.98
N VAL A 154 0.98 -9.98 -11.82
CA VAL A 154 0.56 -10.98 -10.83
C VAL A 154 0.04 -12.21 -11.57
N PRO A 155 0.43 -13.43 -11.21
CA PRO A 155 -0.15 -14.63 -11.78
C PRO A 155 -1.66 -14.68 -11.54
N ALA A 156 -2.42 -15.02 -12.59
CA ALA A 156 -3.84 -15.29 -12.45
C ALA A 156 -4.02 -16.66 -11.78
N GLU A 157 -4.46 -16.68 -10.53
CA GLU A 157 -4.76 -17.91 -9.83
C GLU A 157 -6.02 -18.58 -10.40
N ALA A 158 -6.02 -19.91 -10.45
CA ALA A 158 -7.23 -20.67 -10.74
C ALA A 158 -8.25 -20.40 -9.62
N ARG A 159 -9.41 -19.89 -9.98
CA ARG A 159 -10.47 -19.47 -9.05
C ARG A 159 -10.87 -20.59 -8.09
N LYS A 160 -10.67 -20.36 -6.80
CA LYS A 160 -11.21 -21.20 -5.71
C LYS A 160 -11.99 -20.30 -4.76
N GLY A 161 -13.24 -19.95 -5.10
CA GLY A 161 -14.11 -19.23 -4.17
C GLY A 161 -14.87 -18.02 -4.75
N PRO A 162 -15.72 -17.34 -3.98
CA PRO A 162 -16.52 -16.20 -4.41
C PRO A 162 -15.65 -14.95 -4.68
N ALA A 163 -16.05 -14.18 -5.69
CA ALA A 163 -15.32 -13.06 -6.29
C ALA A 163 -15.04 -11.84 -5.38
N THR A 164 -15.56 -11.80 -4.18
CA THR A 164 -15.55 -10.61 -3.32
C THR A 164 -14.16 -10.20 -2.80
N GLY A 165 -13.25 -11.15 -2.62
CA GLY A 165 -11.89 -10.86 -2.13
C GLY A 165 -10.93 -10.29 -3.19
N ASP A 166 -11.14 -10.64 -4.46
CA ASP A 166 -10.20 -10.28 -5.54
C ASP A 166 -10.30 -8.82 -5.98
N ALA A 167 -11.50 -8.21 -5.89
CA ALA A 167 -11.68 -6.81 -6.27
C ALA A 167 -10.95 -5.89 -5.27
N VAL A 168 -11.11 -6.13 -3.97
CA VAL A 168 -10.44 -5.37 -2.90
C VAL A 168 -8.91 -5.48 -3.04
N SER A 169 -8.40 -6.68 -3.31
CA SER A 169 -6.95 -6.89 -3.50
C SER A 169 -6.40 -6.13 -4.73
N ARG A 170 -7.17 -6.01 -5.82
CA ARG A 170 -6.74 -5.30 -7.03
C ARG A 170 -6.67 -3.79 -6.83
N THR A 171 -7.70 -3.21 -6.25
CA THR A 171 -7.70 -1.77 -5.94
C THR A 171 -6.56 -1.42 -5.00
N HIS A 172 -6.29 -2.27 -4.01
CA HIS A 172 -5.16 -2.11 -3.11
C HIS A 172 -3.81 -2.09 -3.85
N ASP A 173 -3.59 -3.04 -4.78
CA ASP A 173 -2.38 -3.07 -5.60
C ASP A 173 -2.20 -1.75 -6.36
N LEU A 174 -3.26 -1.25 -7.02
CA LEU A 174 -3.18 0.02 -7.76
C LEU A 174 -2.95 1.23 -6.85
N VAL A 175 -3.58 1.28 -5.69
CA VAL A 175 -3.38 2.35 -4.71
C VAL A 175 -1.92 2.40 -4.26
N GLU A 176 -1.29 1.25 -4.00
CA GLU A 176 0.15 1.20 -3.68
C GLU A 176 1.04 1.68 -4.83
N LEU A 177 0.72 1.33 -6.09
CA LEU A 177 1.51 1.78 -7.25
C LEU A 177 1.37 3.28 -7.50
N VAL A 178 0.16 3.82 -7.39
CA VAL A 178 -0.13 5.25 -7.50
C VAL A 178 0.62 6.02 -6.41
N ASP A 179 0.51 5.55 -5.18
CA ASP A 179 1.21 6.16 -4.05
C ASP A 179 2.73 6.17 -4.25
N TRP A 180 3.28 5.07 -4.74
CA TRP A 180 4.72 4.98 -5.01
C TRP A 180 5.17 5.97 -6.07
N CYS A 181 4.42 6.12 -7.17
CA CYS A 181 4.72 7.11 -8.21
C CYS A 181 4.62 8.54 -7.68
N ARG A 182 3.58 8.87 -6.87
CA ARG A 182 3.46 10.18 -6.21
C ARG A 182 4.65 10.47 -5.30
N TYR A 183 5.04 9.48 -4.49
CA TYR A 183 6.18 9.59 -3.57
C TYR A 183 7.51 9.85 -4.31
N VAL A 184 7.76 9.12 -5.41
CA VAL A 184 8.97 9.29 -6.21
C VAL A 184 8.95 10.60 -6.97
N ALA A 185 7.83 10.98 -7.58
CA ALA A 185 7.67 12.27 -8.26
C ALA A 185 7.86 13.46 -7.31
N GLY A 186 7.38 13.35 -6.07
CA GLY A 186 7.38 14.45 -5.10
C GLY A 186 6.33 15.52 -5.37
N TYR A 187 5.35 15.24 -6.24
CA TYR A 187 4.26 16.12 -6.66
C TYR A 187 2.95 15.38 -6.70
N GLU A 188 1.84 16.13 -6.69
CA GLU A 188 0.51 15.59 -6.94
C GLU A 188 0.17 15.61 -8.44
N PRO A 189 -0.46 14.56 -8.97
CA PRO A 189 -0.91 14.56 -10.35
C PRO A 189 -2.10 15.51 -10.54
N THR A 190 -2.16 16.18 -11.68
CA THR A 190 -3.21 17.12 -12.04
C THR A 190 -4.31 16.50 -12.90
N SER A 191 -4.02 15.37 -13.53
CA SER A 191 -5.00 14.63 -14.32
C SER A 191 -4.65 13.15 -14.46
N VAL A 192 -5.68 12.35 -14.77
CA VAL A 192 -5.56 10.90 -15.00
C VAL A 192 -6.32 10.48 -16.26
N LEU A 193 -5.73 9.53 -16.99
CA LEU A 193 -6.39 8.76 -18.04
C LEU A 193 -6.30 7.29 -17.67
N GLY A 194 -7.44 6.61 -17.56
CA GLY A 194 -7.52 5.19 -17.20
C GLY A 194 -7.96 4.31 -18.35
N LEU A 195 -7.53 3.05 -18.32
CA LEU A 195 -7.96 1.99 -19.23
C LEU A 195 -8.05 0.69 -18.45
N THR A 196 -9.18 -0.01 -18.62
CA THR A 196 -9.45 -1.29 -17.98
C THR A 196 -9.76 -2.33 -19.06
N HIS A 197 -9.09 -3.48 -19.03
CA HIS A 197 -9.42 -4.63 -19.85
C HIS A 197 -10.19 -5.65 -19.01
N VAL A 198 -11.28 -6.16 -19.61
CA VAL A 198 -12.15 -7.16 -19.00
C VAL A 198 -12.04 -8.44 -19.79
N LYS A 199 -11.67 -9.52 -19.14
CA LYS A 199 -11.60 -10.84 -19.75
C LYS A 199 -13.00 -11.29 -20.16
N GLU A 200 -13.10 -11.86 -21.38
CA GLU A 200 -14.34 -12.49 -21.83
C GLU A 200 -14.67 -13.71 -20.96
N GLY A 201 -15.93 -13.82 -20.55
CA GLY A 201 -16.43 -14.91 -19.72
C GLY A 201 -17.44 -14.44 -18.67
N GLU A 202 -18.06 -15.38 -17.97
CA GLU A 202 -18.92 -15.10 -16.84
C GLU A 202 -18.37 -15.75 -15.57
N PRO A 203 -18.23 -14.97 -14.47
CA PRO A 203 -18.49 -13.53 -14.39
C PRO A 203 -17.40 -12.71 -15.08
N LYS A 204 -17.73 -11.49 -15.53
CA LYS A 204 -16.77 -10.53 -16.07
C LYS A 204 -15.67 -10.25 -15.05
N GLU A 205 -14.44 -10.43 -15.45
CA GLU A 205 -13.27 -10.23 -14.60
C GLU A 205 -12.31 -9.24 -15.23
N ILE A 206 -11.91 -8.22 -14.48
CA ILE A 206 -10.85 -7.31 -14.88
C ILE A 206 -9.53 -8.07 -14.74
N ASP A 207 -8.78 -8.20 -15.82
CA ASP A 207 -7.49 -8.88 -15.83
C ASP A 207 -6.30 -7.94 -16.09
N TYR A 208 -6.58 -6.71 -16.54
CA TYR A 208 -5.56 -5.69 -16.72
C TYR A 208 -6.11 -4.28 -16.51
N GLU A 209 -5.37 -3.46 -15.82
CA GLU A 209 -5.67 -2.05 -15.60
C GLU A 209 -4.43 -1.21 -15.85
N MET A 210 -4.61 -0.09 -16.51
CA MET A 210 -3.57 0.87 -16.80
C MET A 210 -4.08 2.28 -16.56
N MET A 211 -3.19 3.16 -16.09
CA MET A 211 -3.47 4.58 -16.01
C MET A 211 -2.24 5.42 -16.37
N SER A 212 -2.49 6.59 -16.91
CA SER A 212 -1.48 7.63 -17.14
C SER A 212 -1.78 8.82 -16.25
N LEU A 213 -0.83 9.17 -15.40
CA LEU A 213 -0.90 10.33 -14.51
C LEU A 213 -0.04 11.45 -15.10
N ASP A 214 -0.60 12.65 -15.14
CA ASP A 214 0.10 13.87 -15.54
C ASP A 214 0.33 14.72 -14.29
N PHE A 215 1.59 15.01 -13.98
CA PHE A 215 2.02 15.86 -12.86
C PHE A 215 2.39 17.27 -13.32
N SER A 216 2.05 17.65 -14.56
CA SER A 216 2.27 18.99 -15.09
C SER A 216 1.41 19.97 -14.33
N GLY A 217 1.98 20.62 -13.34
CA GLY A 217 1.30 21.62 -12.50
C GLY A 217 1.49 23.04 -13.03
N GLU A 218 1.01 24.01 -12.23
CA GLU A 218 1.20 25.44 -12.48
C GLU A 218 2.66 25.90 -12.36
N THR A 219 3.54 25.03 -11.83
CA THR A 219 4.97 25.32 -11.70
C THR A 219 5.64 25.19 -13.07
N PRO A 220 6.16 26.28 -13.64
CA PRO A 220 6.87 26.23 -14.91
C PRO A 220 8.05 25.25 -14.84
N GLY A 221 8.12 24.32 -15.80
CA GLY A 221 9.22 23.36 -15.91
C GLY A 221 8.89 21.94 -15.38
N THR A 222 7.86 21.75 -14.58
CA THR A 222 7.46 20.41 -14.11
C THR A 222 6.62 19.72 -15.17
N LYS A 223 7.23 18.78 -15.91
CA LYS A 223 6.53 17.91 -16.88
C LYS A 223 6.86 16.46 -16.56
N ILE A 224 6.15 15.91 -15.56
CA ILE A 224 6.32 14.51 -15.18
C ILE A 224 5.08 13.73 -15.65
N THR A 225 5.30 12.61 -16.31
CA THR A 225 4.23 11.67 -16.67
C THR A 225 4.56 10.31 -16.08
N ALA A 226 3.58 9.68 -15.42
CA ALA A 226 3.71 8.30 -14.97
C ALA A 226 2.70 7.41 -15.70
N GLN A 227 3.16 6.27 -16.19
CA GLN A 227 2.33 5.18 -16.67
C GLN A 227 2.37 4.05 -15.63
N ILE A 228 1.20 3.70 -15.11
CA ILE A 228 1.03 2.67 -14.09
C ILE A 228 0.19 1.55 -14.69
N SER A 229 0.59 0.30 -14.48
CA SER A 229 -0.22 -0.84 -14.89
C SER A 229 -0.12 -2.02 -13.92
N SER A 230 -1.25 -2.70 -13.75
CA SER A 230 -1.35 -3.95 -13.01
C SER A 230 -2.12 -4.97 -13.84
N GLY A 231 -1.58 -6.18 -13.97
CA GLY A 231 -2.20 -7.21 -14.78
C GLY A 231 -2.12 -8.60 -14.15
N ARG A 232 -3.24 -9.34 -14.24
CA ARG A 232 -3.42 -10.75 -13.84
C ARG A 232 -3.85 -11.61 -15.03
N TYR A 233 -3.29 -11.34 -16.19
CA TYR A 233 -3.68 -11.98 -17.47
C TYR A 233 -2.87 -13.25 -17.78
N MET A 234 -1.82 -13.54 -17.02
CA MET A 234 -1.01 -14.76 -17.22
C MET A 234 -1.45 -15.85 -16.24
N PRO A 235 -1.88 -17.02 -16.72
CA PRO A 235 -2.24 -18.14 -15.85
C PRO A 235 -1.06 -18.58 -14.96
N ALA A 236 -1.33 -18.83 -13.68
CA ALA A 236 -0.32 -19.30 -12.72
C ALA A 236 0.30 -20.67 -13.10
N CYS A 237 -0.40 -21.46 -13.92
CA CYS A 237 0.14 -22.73 -14.45
C CYS A 237 1.24 -22.54 -15.51
N TRP A 238 1.53 -21.32 -15.94
CA TRP A 238 2.63 -20.97 -16.83
C TRP A 238 3.73 -20.15 -16.11
N PRO A 239 4.43 -20.72 -15.12
CA PRO A 239 5.38 -19.97 -14.30
C PRO A 239 6.54 -19.37 -15.10
N GLU A 240 6.96 -20.04 -16.18
CA GLU A 240 8.00 -19.54 -17.09
C GLU A 240 7.54 -18.27 -17.84
N ALA A 241 6.26 -18.21 -18.28
CA ALA A 241 5.72 -17.02 -18.91
C ALA A 241 5.61 -15.85 -17.96
N VAL A 242 5.21 -16.11 -16.71
CA VAL A 242 5.13 -15.09 -15.65
C VAL A 242 6.49 -14.48 -15.36
N SER A 243 7.53 -15.32 -15.29
CA SER A 243 8.91 -14.89 -14.97
C SER A 243 9.74 -14.47 -16.19
N PHE A 244 9.21 -14.62 -17.42
CA PHE A 244 9.97 -14.30 -18.62
C PHE A 244 10.12 -12.79 -18.80
N ARG A 245 11.36 -12.30 -18.68
CA ARG A 245 11.74 -10.88 -18.83
C ARG A 245 10.74 -9.94 -18.16
N PRO A 246 10.50 -10.04 -16.86
CA PRO A 246 9.58 -9.14 -16.20
C PRO A 246 10.10 -7.71 -16.37
N PRO A 247 9.23 -6.71 -16.62
CA PRO A 247 9.64 -5.33 -16.55
C PRO A 247 10.12 -5.00 -15.14
N ALA A 248 11.04 -4.04 -15.00
CA ALA A 248 11.37 -3.49 -13.69
C ALA A 248 10.10 -2.99 -13.00
N ALA A 249 10.01 -3.19 -11.70
CA ALA A 249 8.84 -2.77 -10.92
C ALA A 249 8.59 -1.25 -11.05
N LEU A 250 9.67 -0.46 -11.13
CA LEU A 250 9.62 0.95 -11.46
C LEU A 250 10.84 1.34 -12.32
N GLN A 251 10.57 2.02 -13.42
CA GLN A 251 11.59 2.70 -14.22
C GLN A 251 11.35 4.21 -14.15
N VAL A 252 12.40 4.98 -13.93
CA VAL A 252 12.34 6.45 -13.86
C VAL A 252 13.38 7.05 -14.78
N ALA A 253 12.93 7.77 -15.81
CA ALA A 253 13.79 8.61 -16.61
C ALA A 253 13.82 10.03 -16.02
N CYS A 254 15.00 10.45 -15.62
CA CYS A 254 15.29 11.78 -15.07
C CYS A 254 15.96 12.67 -16.11
N GLU A 255 16.35 13.88 -15.70
CA GLU A 255 17.06 14.84 -16.56
C GLU A 255 18.45 14.32 -16.97
N ASP A 256 19.20 13.74 -16.01
CA ASP A 256 20.60 13.36 -16.18
C ASP A 256 20.83 11.84 -16.13
N GLY A 257 19.77 11.03 -16.17
CA GLY A 257 19.90 9.58 -16.16
C GLY A 257 18.61 8.80 -16.11
N VAL A 258 18.75 7.48 -16.05
CA VAL A 258 17.61 6.54 -15.98
C VAL A 258 17.87 5.50 -14.89
N ALA A 259 16.87 5.24 -14.05
CA ALA A 259 16.93 4.24 -12.99
C ALA A 259 15.87 3.17 -13.16
N PHE A 260 16.19 1.94 -12.69
CA PHE A 260 15.35 0.77 -12.69
C PHE A 260 15.38 0.15 -11.29
N ILE A 261 14.21 -0.10 -10.74
CA ILE A 261 14.05 -0.77 -9.44
C ILE A 261 13.44 -2.15 -9.61
N ASP A 262 14.08 -3.14 -8.99
CA ASP A 262 13.50 -4.42 -8.65
C ASP A 262 13.43 -4.55 -7.13
N LEU A 263 12.19 -4.52 -6.62
CA LEU A 263 11.94 -4.52 -5.17
C LEU A 263 12.41 -5.84 -4.51
N PRO A 264 12.83 -5.78 -3.25
CA PRO A 264 12.90 -4.56 -2.41
C PRO A 264 14.23 -3.82 -2.52
N SER A 265 15.29 -4.41 -3.08
CA SER A 265 16.66 -4.00 -2.80
C SER A 265 17.53 -3.73 -4.02
N THR A 266 17.11 -4.09 -5.22
CA THR A 266 17.96 -3.92 -6.41
C THR A 266 17.66 -2.59 -7.11
N LEU A 267 18.73 -1.81 -7.32
CA LEU A 267 18.68 -0.56 -8.07
C LEU A 267 19.78 -0.55 -9.13
N ILE A 268 19.36 -0.36 -10.36
CA ILE A 268 20.26 -0.18 -11.50
C ILE A 268 19.99 1.19 -12.07
N TRP A 269 21.05 1.98 -12.33
CA TRP A 269 20.88 3.25 -13.01
C TRP A 269 22.01 3.51 -14.01
N PHE A 270 21.72 4.42 -14.93
CA PHE A 270 22.63 4.88 -15.98
C PHE A 270 22.69 6.40 -15.94
N ASP A 271 23.88 6.95 -15.98
CA ASP A 271 24.15 8.36 -16.12
C ASP A 271 25.32 8.55 -17.12
N HIS A 272 25.84 9.76 -17.23
CA HIS A 272 26.98 10.07 -18.11
C HIS A 272 28.28 9.27 -17.79
N ALA A 273 28.41 8.73 -16.58
CA ALA A 273 29.53 7.89 -16.17
C ALA A 273 29.32 6.40 -16.51
N GLY A 274 28.14 6.02 -17.02
CA GLY A 274 27.81 4.66 -17.44
C GLY A 274 26.81 3.95 -16.54
N ARG A 275 26.95 2.61 -16.47
CA ARG A 275 26.03 1.73 -15.71
C ARG A 275 26.49 1.56 -14.27
N HIS A 276 25.56 1.70 -13.36
CA HIS A 276 25.74 1.42 -11.94
C HIS A 276 24.71 0.38 -11.48
N MET A 277 25.06 -0.43 -10.49
CA MET A 277 24.16 -1.41 -9.90
C MET A 277 24.44 -1.51 -8.39
N GLU A 278 23.40 -1.39 -7.60
CA GLU A 278 23.45 -1.59 -6.16
C GLU A 278 22.45 -2.68 -5.76
N SER A 279 22.90 -3.61 -4.92
CA SER A 279 22.04 -4.53 -4.16
C SER A 279 22.02 -4.04 -2.72
N LEU A 280 20.91 -3.47 -2.33
CA LEU A 280 20.76 -2.76 -1.07
C LEU A 280 20.16 -3.69 -0.03
N GLU A 281 21.00 -4.45 0.64
CA GLU A 281 20.56 -5.23 1.80
C GLU A 281 20.32 -4.30 2.99
N THR A 282 19.20 -4.50 3.67
CA THR A 282 18.91 -3.77 4.91
C THR A 282 19.06 -4.70 6.10
N GLU A 283 19.68 -4.18 7.17
CA GLU A 283 19.71 -4.85 8.46
C GLU A 283 18.32 -5.06 9.05
N ARG A 284 17.35 -4.24 8.64
CA ARG A 284 15.96 -4.29 9.14
C ARG A 284 14.97 -4.43 8.00
N PRO A 285 14.19 -5.51 7.97
CA PRO A 285 13.09 -5.69 7.02
C PRO A 285 12.09 -4.52 7.04
N VAL A 286 11.46 -4.25 5.90
CA VAL A 286 10.50 -3.14 5.74
C VAL A 286 9.37 -3.18 6.78
N GLY A 287 8.87 -4.37 7.13
CA GLY A 287 7.86 -4.54 8.16
C GLY A 287 8.29 -4.05 9.54
N GLU A 288 9.54 -4.32 9.94
CA GLU A 288 10.09 -3.83 11.20
C GLU A 288 10.28 -2.32 11.19
N GLN A 289 10.69 -1.75 10.06
CA GLN A 289 10.83 -0.30 9.92
C GLN A 289 9.47 0.39 10.08
N MET A 290 8.44 -0.08 9.38
CA MET A 290 7.09 0.49 9.45
C MET A 290 6.48 0.38 10.85
N LEU A 291 6.53 -0.78 11.47
CA LEU A 291 6.06 -0.95 12.86
C LEU A 291 6.86 -0.10 13.84
N SER A 292 8.17 0.07 13.63
CA SER A 292 8.98 0.98 14.47
C SER A 292 8.56 2.45 14.28
N HIS A 293 8.15 2.85 13.08
CA HIS A 293 7.59 4.18 12.84
C HIS A 293 6.23 4.33 13.51
N PHE A 294 5.36 3.34 13.43
CA PHE A 294 4.08 3.34 14.14
C PHE A 294 4.28 3.44 15.67
N TYR A 295 5.17 2.64 16.23
CA TYR A 295 5.50 2.73 17.67
C TYR A 295 5.88 4.15 18.05
N ARG A 296 6.76 4.79 17.28
CA ARG A 296 7.18 6.18 17.54
C ARG A 296 6.02 7.16 17.44
N SER A 297 5.15 7.02 16.45
CA SER A 297 3.99 7.91 16.27
C SER A 297 2.99 7.82 17.43
N VAL A 298 2.82 6.63 18.01
CA VAL A 298 1.93 6.40 19.16
C VAL A 298 2.54 6.87 20.46
N THR A 299 3.85 6.67 20.65
CA THR A 299 4.55 7.03 21.90
C THR A 299 5.06 8.48 21.91
N SER A 300 5.00 9.18 20.79
CA SER A 300 5.34 10.61 20.68
C SER A 300 4.30 11.48 21.36
N LEU A 301 4.74 12.64 21.88
CA LEU A 301 3.85 13.68 22.39
C LEU A 301 3.00 14.33 21.27
N VAL A 302 3.49 14.30 20.04
CA VAL A 302 2.77 14.81 18.88
C VAL A 302 2.14 13.63 18.14
N ARG A 303 0.82 13.54 18.18
CA ARG A 303 0.07 12.53 17.43
C ARG A 303 0.17 12.81 15.95
N SER A 304 0.33 11.78 15.15
CA SER A 304 0.48 11.86 13.70
C SER A 304 -0.53 10.97 13.00
N THR A 305 -1.12 11.48 11.92
CA THR A 305 -1.95 10.73 10.97
C THR A 305 -1.13 10.38 9.73
N GLY A 306 0.00 9.72 9.95
CA GLY A 306 0.96 9.38 8.90
C GLY A 306 0.35 8.58 7.75
N GLY A 307 0.40 9.13 6.53
CA GLY A 307 -0.08 8.47 5.33
C GLY A 307 -1.60 8.44 5.15
N LEU A 308 -2.41 9.02 6.05
CA LEU A 308 -3.87 9.07 5.90
C LEU A 308 -4.29 9.81 4.64
N GLU A 309 -3.80 11.04 4.50
CA GLU A 309 -4.08 11.86 3.32
C GLU A 309 -3.50 11.25 2.04
N ASP A 310 -2.30 10.65 2.12
CA ASP A 310 -1.70 9.94 1.00
C ASP A 310 -2.55 8.75 0.54
N ALA A 311 -3.05 7.95 1.49
CA ALA A 311 -3.92 6.83 1.19
C ALA A 311 -5.24 7.29 0.54
N TYR A 312 -5.84 8.35 1.08
CA TYR A 312 -7.05 8.94 0.53
C TYR A 312 -6.85 9.45 -0.89
N ARG A 313 -5.78 10.22 -1.14
CA ARG A 313 -5.48 10.75 -2.48
C ARG A 313 -5.16 9.64 -3.49
N ALA A 314 -4.35 8.67 -3.11
CA ALA A 314 -4.02 7.55 -3.99
C ALA A 314 -5.27 6.76 -4.40
N MET A 315 -6.17 6.49 -3.45
CA MET A 315 -7.44 5.83 -3.72
C MET A 315 -8.33 6.69 -4.63
N ARG A 316 -8.45 8.01 -4.37
CA ARG A 316 -9.20 8.92 -5.25
C ARG A 316 -8.69 8.92 -6.68
N ILE A 317 -7.37 8.87 -6.88
CA ILE A 317 -6.77 8.79 -8.22
C ILE A 317 -7.20 7.50 -8.93
N VAL A 318 -7.16 6.35 -8.25
CA VAL A 318 -7.60 5.06 -8.83
C VAL A 318 -9.07 5.12 -9.23
N GLN A 319 -9.94 5.67 -8.39
CA GLN A 319 -11.37 5.86 -8.71
C GLN A 319 -11.58 6.76 -9.92
N GLN A 320 -10.85 7.88 -10.00
CA GLN A 320 -10.93 8.76 -11.17
C GLN A 320 -10.36 8.10 -12.44
N ALA A 321 -9.41 7.18 -12.30
CA ALA A 321 -8.94 6.37 -13.43
C ALA A 321 -10.04 5.42 -13.95
N HIS A 322 -10.77 4.75 -13.07
CA HIS A 322 -11.93 3.93 -13.47
C HIS A 322 -13.03 4.77 -14.13
N ARG A 323 -13.32 5.94 -13.58
CA ARG A 323 -14.26 6.89 -14.17
C ARG A 323 -13.78 7.36 -15.55
N SER A 324 -12.49 7.67 -15.70
CA SER A 324 -11.87 8.04 -16.98
C SER A 324 -12.06 6.97 -18.04
N HIS A 325 -11.89 5.69 -17.68
CA HIS A 325 -12.16 4.58 -18.58
C HIS A 325 -13.64 4.53 -19.00
N ALA A 326 -14.57 4.68 -18.06
CA ALA A 326 -16.00 4.63 -18.33
C ALA A 326 -16.49 5.81 -19.22
N GLU A 327 -15.92 7.01 -19.01
CA GLU A 327 -16.25 8.21 -19.78
C GLU A 327 -15.44 8.36 -21.09
N GLY A 328 -14.39 7.57 -21.26
CA GLY A 328 -13.50 7.64 -22.42
C GLY A 328 -12.69 8.93 -22.53
N CYS A 329 -12.48 9.65 -21.45
CA CYS A 329 -11.80 10.95 -21.45
C CYS A 329 -10.82 11.09 -20.26
N ARG A 330 -9.87 12.04 -20.40
CA ARG A 330 -8.96 12.44 -19.32
C ARG A 330 -9.72 13.23 -18.26
N ILE A 331 -9.54 12.89 -17.00
CA ILE A 331 -10.19 13.55 -15.86
C ILE A 331 -9.15 14.40 -15.12
N LYS A 332 -9.53 15.65 -14.81
CA LYS A 332 -8.77 16.52 -13.91
C LYS A 332 -8.89 16.01 -12.48
N LEU A 333 -7.79 16.07 -11.76
CA LEU A 333 -7.73 15.72 -10.34
C LEU A 333 -7.75 17.00 -9.51
N ASP A 334 -8.68 17.06 -8.59
CA ASP A 334 -8.80 18.11 -7.61
C ASP A 334 -8.75 17.49 -6.21
N PHE A 335 -7.82 17.96 -5.40
CA PHE A 335 -7.60 17.49 -4.03
C PHE A 335 -7.96 18.53 -2.97
N SER A 336 -8.62 19.64 -3.41
CA SER A 336 -9.13 20.67 -2.50
C SER A 336 -10.30 20.19 -1.63
#